data_47219d15ec740fa26a95dc5898fbfa4a
#
_entry.id   47219d15ec740fa26a95dc5898fbfa4a
#
_cell.length_a   1.000
_cell.length_b   1.000
_cell.length_c   1.000
_cell.angle_alpha   90.00
_cell.angle_beta   90.00
_cell.angle_gamma   90.00
#
_symmetry.space_group_name_H-M   'P 1'
#
loop_
_entity.id
_entity.type
_entity.pdbx_description
1 polymer ?
#
loop_
_entity_poly.entity_id
_entity_poly.type
_entity_poly.pdbx_seq_one_letter_code
_entity_poly.pdbx_strand_id
1 'polypeptide(L)'
;MKYALLGDLHSNFEDTKAVLHHIQQVAPEACLLGLGDLYECLIGKKKANTVAKLPLNEAAVISEDFKELLTFPSIRGNQEERITQVTGLNIFSKLPEKIEIEGATLIHGHQILWDKHWEPTELTIDIETPLLFFGHSHRSGIYRKKKKLPLEIVYGQELQLIKKKCWINVGSVVDHREWCLYDSVARTITFMKAESKSNHFQTILLIK
;
A
#
# COMPACT_ATOMS: atom_id res chain seq x y z
N MET A 1 -2.85 18.63 6.85
CA MET A 1 -1.74 18.18 6.01
C MET A 1 -2.27 17.14 5.01
N LYS A 2 -1.66 17.02 3.82
CA LYS A 2 -2.03 15.98 2.85
C LYS A 2 -1.02 14.86 2.86
N TYR A 3 -1.51 13.63 2.75
CA TYR A 3 -0.71 12.41 2.74
C TYR A 3 -1.05 11.58 1.51
N ALA A 4 -0.05 11.17 0.74
CA ALA A 4 -0.16 10.17 -0.31
C ALA A 4 0.23 8.80 0.27
N LEU A 5 -0.73 7.90 0.36
CA LEU A 5 -0.59 6.59 0.99
C LEU A 5 -0.60 5.50 -0.07
N LEU A 6 0.44 4.67 -0.12
CA LEU A 6 0.57 3.56 -1.07
C LEU A 6 1.17 2.34 -0.38
N GLY A 7 0.86 1.16 -0.86
CA GLY A 7 1.37 -0.10 -0.31
C GLY A 7 1.36 -1.22 -1.34
N ASP A 8 1.84 -2.39 -0.94
CA ASP A 8 1.83 -3.59 -1.77
C ASP A 8 2.53 -3.35 -3.13
N LEU A 9 3.81 -2.93 -3.06
CA LEU A 9 4.64 -2.61 -4.22
C LEU A 9 5.27 -3.87 -4.83
N HIS A 10 5.63 -4.85 -3.99
CA HIS A 10 6.16 -6.16 -4.38
C HIS A 10 7.30 -6.10 -5.40
N SER A 11 8.24 -5.17 -5.22
CA SER A 11 9.38 -4.96 -6.15
C SER A 11 8.98 -4.66 -7.60
N ASN A 12 7.72 -4.26 -7.84
CA ASN A 12 7.25 -3.91 -9.18
C ASN A 12 7.71 -2.49 -9.54
N PHE A 13 8.82 -2.40 -10.25
CA PHE A 13 9.46 -1.14 -10.64
C PHE A 13 8.54 -0.26 -11.48
N GLU A 14 7.92 -0.82 -12.53
CA GLU A 14 7.14 -0.05 -13.49
C GLU A 14 5.86 0.52 -12.87
N ASP A 15 5.14 -0.27 -12.09
CA ASP A 15 3.92 0.19 -11.43
C ASP A 15 4.23 1.20 -10.32
N THR A 16 5.29 0.95 -9.53
CA THR A 16 5.75 1.89 -8.51
C THR A 16 6.14 3.22 -9.11
N LYS A 17 6.95 3.21 -10.17
CA LYS A 17 7.37 4.43 -10.88
C LYS A 17 6.18 5.20 -11.45
N ALA A 18 5.19 4.49 -12.04
CA ALA A 18 3.98 5.10 -12.56
C ALA A 18 3.16 5.79 -11.46
N VAL A 19 3.00 5.14 -10.30
CA VAL A 19 2.28 5.70 -9.16
C VAL A 19 3.02 6.91 -8.58
N LEU A 20 4.33 6.82 -8.37
CA LEU A 20 5.13 7.95 -7.86
C LEU A 20 5.07 9.16 -8.80
N HIS A 21 5.14 8.93 -10.12
CA HIS A 21 4.99 9.99 -11.11
C HIS A 21 3.59 10.63 -11.05
N HIS A 22 2.53 9.81 -10.94
CA HIS A 22 1.16 10.31 -10.81
C HIS A 22 0.99 11.16 -9.53
N ILE A 23 1.53 10.69 -8.38
CA ILE A 23 1.51 11.46 -7.13
C ILE A 23 2.18 12.80 -7.31
N GLN A 24 3.37 12.84 -7.94
CA GLN A 24 4.09 14.08 -8.20
C GLN A 24 3.31 15.06 -9.08
N GLN A 25 2.48 14.56 -10.00
CA GLN A 25 1.65 15.40 -10.87
C GLN A 25 0.42 15.96 -10.17
N VAL A 26 -0.28 15.14 -9.36
CA VAL A 26 -1.62 15.51 -8.83
C VAL A 26 -1.60 15.96 -7.38
N ALA A 27 -0.56 15.62 -6.61
CA ALA A 27 -0.43 15.95 -5.20
C ALA A 27 1.04 16.18 -4.78
N PRO A 28 1.80 17.08 -5.46
CA PRO A 28 3.23 17.28 -5.22
C PRO A 28 3.55 17.71 -3.78
N GLU A 29 2.60 18.34 -3.09
CA GLU A 29 2.73 18.82 -1.70
C GLU A 29 2.39 17.74 -0.66
N ALA A 30 1.94 16.55 -1.07
CA ALA A 30 1.56 15.51 -0.12
C ALA A 30 2.78 14.82 0.48
N CYS A 31 2.73 14.56 1.78
CA CYS A 31 3.72 13.69 2.43
C CYS A 31 3.50 12.25 1.99
N LEU A 32 4.48 11.67 1.32
CA LEU A 32 4.41 10.30 0.80
C LEU A 32 4.76 9.30 1.90
N LEU A 33 3.92 8.29 2.11
CA LEU A 33 4.11 7.25 3.13
C LEU A 33 3.76 5.86 2.55
N GLY A 34 4.67 4.90 2.79
CA GLY A 34 4.50 3.50 2.38
C GLY A 34 3.81 2.66 3.44
N LEU A 35 2.89 1.78 3.02
CA LEU A 35 2.15 0.87 3.90
C LEU A 35 2.69 -0.57 3.89
N GLY A 36 3.98 -0.76 3.58
CA GLY A 36 4.64 -2.07 3.61
C GLY A 36 4.46 -2.91 2.35
N ASP A 37 5.00 -4.12 2.39
CA ASP A 37 5.19 -5.00 1.25
C ASP A 37 5.85 -4.27 0.07
N LEU A 38 6.98 -3.62 0.40
CA LEU A 38 7.82 -2.91 -0.57
C LEU A 38 8.50 -3.91 -1.52
N TYR A 39 8.98 -5.03 -0.97
CA TYR A 39 9.71 -6.05 -1.69
C TYR A 39 8.91 -7.35 -1.80
N GLU A 40 9.24 -8.15 -2.82
CA GLU A 40 8.65 -9.48 -3.00
C GLU A 40 9.55 -10.54 -2.37
N CYS A 41 8.94 -11.37 -1.51
CA CYS A 41 9.58 -12.57 -0.98
C CYS A 41 9.27 -13.77 -1.89
N LEU A 42 10.30 -14.38 -2.48
CA LEU A 42 10.17 -15.52 -3.37
C LEU A 42 9.76 -16.82 -2.66
N ILE A 43 9.79 -16.81 -1.32
CA ILE A 43 9.48 -17.98 -0.51
C ILE A 43 8.05 -17.86 0.05
N GLY A 44 7.16 -18.73 -0.40
CA GLY A 44 5.78 -18.75 0.07
C GLY A 44 5.66 -19.05 1.58
N LYS A 45 4.62 -18.53 2.22
CA LYS A 45 4.38 -18.59 3.68
C LYS A 45 4.56 -19.99 4.29
N LYS A 46 4.07 -21.05 3.65
CA LYS A 46 4.22 -22.42 4.16
C LYS A 46 5.67 -22.88 4.17
N LYS A 47 6.42 -22.59 3.10
CA LYS A 47 7.81 -22.98 2.92
C LYS A 47 8.75 -22.18 3.84
N ALA A 48 8.44 -20.94 4.12
CA ALA A 48 9.23 -20.07 4.99
C ALA A 48 9.44 -20.61 6.40
N ASN A 49 8.49 -21.43 6.91
CA ASN A 49 8.58 -22.03 8.23
C ASN A 49 9.52 -23.25 8.31
N THR A 50 9.92 -23.82 7.19
CA THR A 50 10.67 -25.08 7.13
C THR A 50 11.98 -24.98 6.36
N VAL A 51 12.18 -23.93 5.57
CA VAL A 51 13.39 -23.73 4.76
C VAL A 51 14.58 -23.35 5.64
N ALA A 52 15.76 -23.87 5.33
CA ALA A 52 17.00 -23.37 5.90
C ALA A 52 17.24 -21.91 5.47
N LYS A 53 18.14 -21.20 6.18
CA LYS A 53 18.48 -19.82 5.80
C LYS A 53 19.02 -19.75 4.38
N LEU A 54 18.48 -18.80 3.61
CA LEU A 54 18.82 -18.60 2.20
C LEU A 54 19.62 -17.30 2.01
N PRO A 55 20.45 -17.22 0.98
CA PRO A 55 21.00 -15.94 0.50
C PRO A 55 19.87 -14.98 0.11
N LEU A 56 20.10 -13.68 0.27
CA LEU A 56 19.10 -12.64 0.00
C LEU A 56 18.56 -12.68 -1.44
N ASN A 57 19.43 -12.88 -2.40
CA ASN A 57 19.09 -12.96 -3.82
C ASN A 57 18.25 -14.20 -4.22
N GLU A 58 18.21 -15.23 -3.37
CA GLU A 58 17.33 -16.39 -3.54
C GLU A 58 16.01 -16.22 -2.79
N ALA A 59 16.00 -15.35 -1.79
CA ALA A 59 14.85 -15.13 -0.91
C ALA A 59 13.93 -13.99 -1.38
N ALA A 60 14.47 -12.99 -2.07
CA ALA A 60 13.74 -11.77 -2.38
C ALA A 60 14.15 -11.13 -3.71
N VAL A 61 13.23 -10.41 -4.32
CA VAL A 61 13.50 -9.55 -5.48
C VAL A 61 13.89 -8.17 -4.96
N ILE A 62 15.20 -7.87 -4.96
CA ILE A 62 15.74 -6.58 -4.51
C ILE A 62 16.74 -6.09 -5.56
N SER A 63 16.38 -5.04 -6.32
CA SER A 63 17.27 -4.37 -7.26
C SER A 63 17.67 -2.98 -6.76
N GLU A 64 18.82 -2.48 -7.15
CA GLU A 64 19.27 -1.13 -6.77
C GLU A 64 18.32 -0.07 -7.37
N ASP A 65 17.96 -0.20 -8.64
CA ASP A 65 17.04 0.74 -9.30
C ASP A 65 15.69 0.84 -8.56
N PHE A 66 15.18 -0.26 -8.03
CA PHE A 66 13.95 -0.25 -7.24
C PHE A 66 14.15 0.43 -5.88
N LYS A 67 15.29 0.20 -5.22
CA LYS A 67 15.63 0.88 -3.97
C LYS A 67 15.69 2.39 -4.11
N GLU A 68 16.19 2.89 -5.24
CA GLU A 68 16.26 4.32 -5.53
C GLU A 68 14.88 4.99 -5.62
N LEU A 69 13.83 4.25 -5.92
CA LEU A 69 12.45 4.76 -5.88
C LEU A 69 11.93 4.93 -4.44
N LEU A 70 12.46 4.19 -3.47
CA LEU A 70 11.95 4.13 -2.09
C LEU A 70 12.55 5.24 -1.20
N THR A 71 12.34 6.50 -1.59
CA THR A 71 12.87 7.67 -0.88
C THR A 71 11.96 8.21 0.22
N PHE A 72 10.91 7.49 0.56
CA PHE A 72 9.87 7.89 1.49
C PHE A 72 9.81 6.97 2.71
N PRO A 73 9.35 7.48 3.88
CA PRO A 73 9.11 6.65 5.05
C PRO A 73 8.07 5.56 4.77
N SER A 74 8.32 4.37 5.29
CA SER A 74 7.40 3.24 5.15
C SER A 74 7.32 2.43 6.42
N ILE A 75 6.22 1.71 6.59
CA ILE A 75 6.08 0.65 7.58
C ILE A 75 6.54 -0.69 7.01
N ARG A 76 6.73 -1.66 7.90
CA ARG A 76 7.07 -3.03 7.54
C ARG A 76 5.81 -3.82 7.22
N GLY A 77 5.82 -4.53 6.08
CA GLY A 77 4.80 -5.49 5.71
C GLY A 77 5.19 -6.94 6.01
N ASN A 78 4.33 -7.87 5.71
CA ASN A 78 4.58 -9.31 5.93
C ASN A 78 5.62 -9.88 4.95
N GLN A 79 5.85 -9.26 3.84
CA GLN A 79 6.93 -9.67 2.92
C GLN A 79 8.30 -9.39 3.52
N GLU A 80 8.53 -8.19 4.08
CA GLU A 80 9.76 -7.83 4.79
C GLU A 80 10.01 -8.75 5.99
N GLU A 81 8.96 -9.10 6.74
CA GLU A 81 9.06 -10.06 7.85
C GLU A 81 9.48 -11.45 7.35
N ARG A 82 8.88 -11.90 6.26
CA ARG A 82 9.19 -13.21 5.68
C ARG A 82 10.59 -13.25 5.11
N ILE A 83 11.05 -12.19 4.43
CA ILE A 83 12.43 -12.09 3.96
C ILE A 83 13.40 -12.16 5.15
N THR A 84 13.15 -11.41 6.23
CA THR A 84 13.93 -11.49 7.46
C THR A 84 13.92 -12.92 8.03
N GLN A 85 12.76 -13.56 8.07
CA GLN A 85 12.60 -14.92 8.56
C GLN A 85 13.46 -15.91 7.76
N VAL A 86 13.40 -15.89 6.42
CA VAL A 86 14.07 -16.91 5.60
C VAL A 86 15.55 -16.63 5.36
N THR A 87 15.99 -15.39 5.51
CA THR A 87 17.43 -15.03 5.36
C THR A 87 18.16 -14.97 6.69
N GLY A 88 17.46 -14.61 7.77
CA GLY A 88 18.08 -14.25 9.05
C GLY A 88 18.71 -12.87 9.06
N LEU A 89 18.56 -12.08 7.99
CA LEU A 89 19.13 -10.73 7.86
C LEU A 89 18.17 -9.69 8.44
N ASN A 90 18.68 -8.78 9.25
CA ASN A 90 17.87 -7.73 9.89
C ASN A 90 17.90 -6.41 9.09
N ILE A 91 17.73 -6.50 7.77
CA ILE A 91 17.83 -5.33 6.86
C ILE A 91 16.62 -4.40 6.95
N PHE A 92 15.48 -4.88 7.44
CA PHE A 92 14.24 -4.10 7.59
C PHE A 92 13.94 -3.65 9.02
N SER A 93 14.90 -3.75 9.93
CA SER A 93 14.72 -3.41 11.36
C SER A 93 14.34 -1.95 11.63
N LYS A 94 14.67 -1.07 10.70
CA LYS A 94 14.33 0.36 10.79
C LYS A 94 12.91 0.68 10.36
N LEU A 95 12.21 -0.25 9.69
CA LEU A 95 10.82 -0.06 9.29
C LEU A 95 9.92 -0.36 10.50
N PRO A 96 9.15 0.63 10.99
CA PRO A 96 8.21 0.41 12.09
C PRO A 96 7.04 -0.47 11.65
N GLU A 97 6.31 -1.05 12.61
CA GLU A 97 5.09 -1.83 12.34
C GLU A 97 3.87 -0.94 12.11
N LYS A 98 3.90 0.27 12.67
CA LYS A 98 2.86 1.29 12.50
C LYS A 98 3.47 2.69 12.46
N ILE A 99 2.78 3.61 11.79
CA ILE A 99 3.04 5.05 11.83
C ILE A 99 1.74 5.75 12.25
N GLU A 100 1.86 6.74 13.14
CA GLU A 100 0.74 7.60 13.51
C GLU A 100 0.90 8.96 12.83
N ILE A 101 -0.19 9.43 12.22
CA ILE A 101 -0.32 10.75 11.59
C ILE A 101 -1.54 11.47 12.17
N GLU A 102 -1.82 12.70 11.71
CA GLU A 102 -2.94 13.49 12.26
C GLU A 102 -4.28 12.74 12.11
N GLY A 103 -4.76 12.20 13.23
CA GLY A 103 -6.06 11.56 13.36
C GLY A 103 -6.16 10.17 12.74
N ALA A 104 -5.03 9.56 12.35
CA ALA A 104 -5.01 8.24 11.74
C ALA A 104 -3.78 7.41 12.14
N THR A 105 -3.93 6.11 12.13
CA THR A 105 -2.85 5.13 12.22
C THR A 105 -2.69 4.41 10.89
N LEU A 106 -1.45 4.17 10.50
CA LEU A 106 -1.06 3.41 9.32
C LEU A 106 -0.49 2.06 9.77
N ILE A 107 -1.00 0.98 9.21
CA ILE A 107 -0.45 -0.38 9.36
C ILE A 107 -0.41 -1.06 8.00
N HIS A 108 0.33 -2.16 7.86
CA HIS A 108 0.28 -2.90 6.60
C HIS A 108 -1.06 -3.61 6.40
N GLY A 109 -1.59 -4.27 7.43
CA GLY A 109 -2.86 -4.98 7.36
C GLY A 109 -2.76 -6.49 7.62
N HIS A 110 -1.55 -7.06 7.71
CA HIS A 110 -1.35 -8.43 8.19
C HIS A 110 -1.63 -8.59 9.70
N GLN A 111 -1.71 -7.46 10.42
CA GLN A 111 -2.17 -7.37 11.80
C GLN A 111 -3.70 -7.45 11.94
N ILE A 112 -4.41 -7.55 10.82
CA ILE A 112 -5.86 -7.76 10.78
C ILE A 112 -6.13 -9.24 10.54
N LEU A 113 -7.04 -9.83 11.30
CA LEU A 113 -7.58 -11.15 11.01
C LEU A 113 -8.66 -10.99 9.93
N TRP A 114 -8.56 -11.80 8.88
CA TRP A 114 -9.43 -11.75 7.71
C TRP A 114 -10.31 -13.00 7.66
N ASP A 115 -11.56 -12.82 7.26
CA ASP A 115 -12.43 -13.96 6.96
C ASP A 115 -12.15 -14.53 5.54
N LYS A 116 -12.91 -15.56 5.17
CA LYS A 116 -12.79 -16.20 3.85
C LYS A 116 -13.15 -15.30 2.65
N HIS A 117 -13.81 -14.17 2.91
CA HIS A 117 -14.22 -13.19 1.89
C HIS A 117 -13.28 -11.99 1.85
N TRP A 118 -12.18 -12.01 2.63
CA TRP A 118 -11.26 -10.90 2.81
C TRP A 118 -11.93 -9.66 3.43
N GLU A 119 -12.88 -9.91 4.35
CA GLU A 119 -13.38 -8.86 5.23
C GLU A 119 -12.64 -8.85 6.56
N PRO A 120 -12.30 -7.68 7.11
CA PRO A 120 -11.56 -7.58 8.35
C PRO A 120 -12.43 -7.98 9.54
N THR A 121 -11.96 -8.89 10.38
CA THR A 121 -12.71 -9.39 11.55
C THR A 121 -12.20 -8.84 12.85
N GLU A 122 -10.88 -8.77 13.04
CA GLU A 122 -10.26 -8.36 14.30
C GLU A 122 -8.89 -7.75 14.05
N LEU A 123 -8.49 -6.81 14.91
CA LEU A 123 -7.12 -6.30 15.00
C LEU A 123 -6.35 -7.05 16.07
N THR A 124 -5.11 -7.42 15.78
CA THR A 124 -4.20 -8.06 16.75
C THR A 124 -3.37 -7.03 17.52
N ILE A 125 -3.53 -5.74 17.22
CA ILE A 125 -2.84 -4.62 17.87
C ILE A 125 -3.84 -3.53 18.27
N ASP A 126 -3.49 -2.73 19.26
CA ASP A 126 -4.32 -1.63 19.72
C ASP A 126 -4.15 -0.40 18.83
N ILE A 127 -5.29 0.20 18.42
CA ILE A 127 -5.40 1.41 17.63
C ILE A 127 -6.30 2.41 18.36
N GLU A 128 -5.74 3.56 18.72
CA GLU A 128 -6.47 4.60 19.45
C GLU A 128 -7.11 5.64 18.52
N THR A 129 -6.54 5.83 17.33
CA THR A 129 -7.02 6.83 16.37
C THR A 129 -8.35 6.44 15.73
N PRO A 130 -9.16 7.43 15.30
CA PRO A 130 -10.44 7.17 14.66
C PRO A 130 -10.32 6.58 13.25
N LEU A 131 -9.19 6.81 12.57
CA LEU A 131 -8.95 6.30 11.23
C LEU A 131 -7.81 5.30 11.24
N LEU A 132 -7.97 4.24 10.45
CA LEU A 132 -6.96 3.23 10.20
C LEU A 132 -6.79 3.07 8.69
N PHE A 133 -5.56 3.30 8.19
CA PHE A 133 -5.21 3.01 6.80
C PHE A 133 -4.35 1.76 6.72
N PHE A 134 -4.61 0.92 5.70
CA PHE A 134 -3.89 -0.33 5.48
C PHE A 134 -3.95 -0.78 4.02
N GLY A 135 -3.13 -1.76 3.65
CA GLY A 135 -3.08 -2.45 2.36
C GLY A 135 -3.39 -3.95 2.49
N HIS A 136 -2.44 -4.81 2.13
CA HIS A 136 -2.37 -6.26 2.34
C HIS A 136 -3.39 -7.10 1.56
N SER A 137 -4.67 -6.73 1.51
CA SER A 137 -5.67 -7.51 0.76
C SER A 137 -5.76 -7.11 -0.71
N HIS A 138 -5.01 -6.09 -1.14
CA HIS A 138 -5.02 -5.52 -2.49
C HIS A 138 -6.41 -5.05 -2.97
N ARG A 139 -7.31 -4.72 -2.05
CA ARG A 139 -8.72 -4.38 -2.36
C ARG A 139 -9.12 -3.06 -1.74
N SER A 140 -9.08 -2.01 -2.51
CA SER A 140 -9.54 -0.68 -2.07
C SER A 140 -10.92 -0.74 -1.44
N GLY A 141 -11.10 0.00 -0.36
CA GLY A 141 -12.39 0.02 0.31
C GLY A 141 -12.41 0.76 1.64
N ILE A 142 -13.60 1.12 2.05
CA ILE A 142 -13.88 1.72 3.36
C ILE A 142 -14.68 0.72 4.17
N TYR A 143 -14.25 0.51 5.41
CA TYR A 143 -14.91 -0.41 6.34
C TYR A 143 -15.38 0.34 7.58
N ARG A 144 -16.57 0.00 8.04
CA ARG A 144 -17.13 0.51 9.29
C ARG A 144 -17.66 -0.65 10.11
N LYS A 145 -17.29 -0.70 11.39
CA LYS A 145 -17.64 -1.83 12.26
C LYS A 145 -17.24 -3.17 11.61
N LYS A 146 -16.08 -3.21 10.97
CA LYS A 146 -15.51 -4.40 10.30
C LYS A 146 -16.28 -4.87 9.04
N LYS A 147 -17.25 -4.10 8.55
CA LYS A 147 -18.00 -4.39 7.32
C LYS A 147 -17.65 -3.38 6.23
N LYS A 148 -17.38 -3.86 5.02
CA LYS A 148 -17.17 -3.02 3.85
C LYS A 148 -18.42 -2.19 3.59
N LEU A 149 -18.23 -0.90 3.38
CA LEU A 149 -19.35 -0.05 2.96
C LEU A 149 -19.69 -0.39 1.50
N PRO A 150 -20.99 -0.47 1.14
CA PRO A 150 -21.43 -0.69 -0.23
C PRO A 150 -21.28 0.61 -1.05
N LEU A 151 -20.03 1.05 -1.19
CA LEU A 151 -19.66 2.25 -1.92
C LEU A 151 -18.88 1.84 -3.15
N GLU A 152 -19.30 2.29 -4.32
CA GLU A 152 -18.51 2.23 -5.53
C GLU A 152 -17.38 3.26 -5.44
N ILE A 153 -16.14 2.81 -5.61
CA ILE A 153 -14.98 3.69 -5.61
C ILE A 153 -14.86 4.33 -7.00
N VAL A 154 -15.03 5.64 -7.04
CA VAL A 154 -14.73 6.46 -8.22
C VAL A 154 -13.36 7.10 -8.00
N TYR A 155 -12.36 6.69 -8.77
CA TYR A 155 -11.02 7.25 -8.65
C TYR A 155 -11.00 8.73 -8.97
N GLY A 156 -10.26 9.51 -8.18
CA GLY A 156 -10.21 10.97 -8.28
C GLY A 156 -11.39 11.70 -7.60
N GLN A 157 -12.40 10.99 -7.12
CA GLN A 157 -13.49 11.60 -6.38
C GLN A 157 -13.16 11.71 -4.90
N GLU A 158 -13.27 12.93 -4.36
CA GLU A 158 -13.09 13.19 -2.94
C GLU A 158 -14.28 12.68 -2.13
N LEU A 159 -13.99 11.97 -1.02
CA LEU A 159 -14.96 11.40 -0.11
C LEU A 159 -14.78 12.01 1.29
N GLN A 160 -15.85 12.60 1.84
CA GLN A 160 -15.84 13.15 3.18
C GLN A 160 -15.87 12.04 4.25
N LEU A 161 -14.89 12.03 5.15
CA LEU A 161 -14.84 11.10 6.27
C LEU A 161 -15.76 11.58 7.40
N ILE A 162 -16.75 10.76 7.73
CA ILE A 162 -17.64 11.00 8.86
C ILE A 162 -16.84 10.81 10.16
N LYS A 163 -17.12 11.61 11.22
CA LYS A 163 -16.45 11.62 12.54
C LYS A 163 -16.46 10.29 13.32
N LYS A 164 -16.74 9.14 12.67
CA LYS A 164 -16.77 7.80 13.28
C LYS A 164 -15.53 7.01 12.89
N LYS A 165 -15.20 5.98 13.68
CA LYS A 165 -14.12 5.05 13.36
C LYS A 165 -14.34 4.45 11.98
N CYS A 166 -13.36 4.61 11.10
CA CYS A 166 -13.33 4.02 9.75
C CYS A 166 -11.98 3.38 9.52
N TRP A 167 -12.01 2.25 8.81
CA TRP A 167 -10.83 1.55 8.31
C TRP A 167 -10.82 1.70 6.80
N ILE A 168 -9.67 2.05 6.23
CA ILE A 168 -9.52 2.37 4.81
C ILE A 168 -8.41 1.48 4.24
N ASN A 169 -8.77 0.59 3.32
CA ASN A 169 -7.78 -0.12 2.53
C ASN A 169 -7.45 0.72 1.30
N VAL A 170 -6.18 1.03 1.10
CA VAL A 170 -5.74 1.93 0.03
C VAL A 170 -5.64 1.25 -1.34
N GLY A 171 -5.83 -0.09 -1.40
CA GLY A 171 -5.59 -0.89 -2.60
C GLY A 171 -4.13 -1.33 -2.70
N SER A 172 -3.66 -1.62 -3.89
CA SER A 172 -2.29 -2.06 -4.16
C SER A 172 -1.66 -1.34 -5.36
N VAL A 173 -0.36 -1.13 -5.27
CA VAL A 173 0.42 -0.62 -6.40
C VAL A 173 0.61 -1.71 -7.45
N VAL A 174 1.03 -2.92 -7.04
CA VAL A 174 1.42 -4.01 -7.95
C VAL A 174 0.29 -4.49 -8.86
N ASP A 175 -0.93 -4.61 -8.37
CA ASP A 175 -2.03 -5.18 -9.15
C ASP A 175 -2.82 -4.12 -9.93
N HIS A 176 -2.93 -2.92 -9.35
CA HIS A 176 -3.93 -1.97 -9.79
C HIS A 176 -3.41 -0.55 -9.95
N ARG A 177 -2.16 -0.23 -9.56
CA ARG A 177 -1.59 1.14 -9.50
C ARG A 177 -2.41 2.08 -8.63
N GLU A 178 -3.00 1.54 -7.57
CA GLU A 178 -3.85 2.28 -6.64
C GLU A 178 -3.02 2.92 -5.52
N TRP A 179 -3.51 4.07 -5.06
CA TRP A 179 -3.02 4.78 -3.89
C TRP A 179 -4.14 5.68 -3.34
N CYS A 180 -3.95 6.25 -2.16
CA CYS A 180 -4.97 7.07 -1.51
C CYS A 180 -4.39 8.42 -1.09
N LEU A 181 -5.08 9.51 -1.44
CA LEU A 181 -4.79 10.85 -0.91
C LEU A 181 -5.67 11.09 0.32
N TYR A 182 -5.04 11.37 1.46
CA TYR A 182 -5.72 11.74 2.71
C TYR A 182 -5.42 13.20 3.06
N ASP A 183 -6.46 14.04 3.22
CA ASP A 183 -6.35 15.37 3.78
C ASP A 183 -6.81 15.35 5.25
N SER A 184 -5.87 15.50 6.18
CA SER A 184 -6.15 15.45 7.62
C SER A 184 -6.94 16.66 8.12
N VAL A 185 -6.81 17.81 7.44
CA VAL A 185 -7.49 19.06 7.81
C VAL A 185 -8.93 19.04 7.30
N ALA A 186 -9.13 18.76 6.01
CA ALA A 186 -10.46 18.62 5.41
C ALA A 186 -11.16 17.34 5.87
N ARG A 187 -10.40 16.35 6.38
CA ARG A 187 -10.88 15.00 6.73
C ARG A 187 -11.52 14.31 5.56
N THR A 188 -10.85 14.35 4.41
CA THR A 188 -11.29 13.71 3.18
C THR A 188 -10.29 12.65 2.73
N ILE A 189 -10.77 11.68 1.96
CA ILE A 189 -9.94 10.74 1.22
C ILE A 189 -10.31 10.76 -0.25
N THR A 190 -9.32 10.51 -1.09
CA THR A 190 -9.51 10.29 -2.53
C THR A 190 -8.76 9.04 -2.92
N PHE A 191 -9.47 8.03 -3.39
CA PHE A 191 -8.82 6.89 -4.02
C PHE A 191 -8.32 7.30 -5.38
N MET A 192 -7.07 6.99 -5.67
CA MET A 192 -6.38 7.39 -6.88
C MET A 192 -5.87 6.16 -7.62
N LYS A 193 -5.78 6.27 -8.93
CA LYS A 193 -5.24 5.21 -9.79
C LYS A 193 -4.38 5.83 -10.88
N ALA A 194 -3.12 5.41 -10.97
CA ALA A 194 -2.27 5.81 -12.08
C ALA A 194 -2.63 5.01 -13.34
N GLU A 195 -2.76 5.69 -14.46
CA GLU A 195 -3.07 5.03 -15.72
C GLU A 195 -1.93 4.08 -16.16
N SER A 196 -2.29 2.99 -16.82
CA SER A 196 -1.33 2.23 -17.60
C SER A 196 -0.86 3.11 -18.76
N LYS A 197 0.42 3.09 -19.12
CA LYS A 197 0.86 3.63 -20.40
C LYS A 197 0.11 2.86 -21.50
N SER A 198 -1.12 3.29 -21.83
CA SER A 198 -1.72 2.93 -23.09
C SER A 198 -0.79 3.47 -24.17
N ASN A 199 -0.34 2.60 -25.06
CA ASN A 199 0.32 3.01 -26.30
C ASN A 199 -0.62 4.02 -26.98
N HIS A 200 -0.36 5.30 -26.83
CA HIS A 200 -0.93 6.31 -27.68
C HIS A 200 -0.25 6.17 -29.05
N PHE A 201 -0.61 5.10 -29.76
CA PHE A 201 -0.58 5.17 -31.21
C PHE A 201 -1.71 6.12 -31.60
N GLN A 202 -1.37 7.41 -31.67
CA GLN A 202 -2.17 8.34 -32.44
C GLN A 202 -2.23 7.79 -33.85
N THR A 203 -3.36 7.18 -34.20
CA THR A 203 -3.69 6.91 -35.58
C THR A 203 -3.84 8.26 -36.26
N ILE A 204 -2.77 8.71 -36.90
CA ILE A 204 -2.84 9.85 -37.81
C ILE A 204 -3.72 9.41 -38.98
N LEU A 205 -4.98 9.77 -38.92
CA LEU A 205 -5.88 9.66 -40.04
C LEU A 205 -5.37 10.63 -41.11
N LEU A 206 -4.60 10.11 -42.08
CA LEU A 206 -4.32 10.79 -43.32
C LEU A 206 -5.64 10.85 -44.12
N ILE A 207 -6.33 11.98 -44.05
CA ILE A 207 -7.41 12.29 -44.96
C ILE A 207 -6.75 12.58 -46.32
N LYS A 208 -7.03 11.72 -47.30
CA LYS A 208 -6.74 11.97 -48.71
C LYS A 208 -7.87 12.76 -49.31
#